data_659a42458bb9efe78e96b6bc0f2476a8
#
_entry.id   659a42458bb9efe78e96b6bc0f2476a8
#
_cell.length_a   1.000
_cell.length_b   1.000
_cell.length_c   1.000
_cell.angle_alpha   90.00
_cell.angle_beta   90.00
_cell.angle_gamma   90.00
#
_symmetry.space_group_name_H-M   'P 1'
#
loop_
_entity.id
_entity.type
_entity.pdbx_description
1 polymer ?
#
loop_
_entity_poly.entity_id
_entity_poly.type
_entity_poly.pdbx_seq_one_letter_code
_entity_poly.pdbx_strand_id
1 'polypeptide(L)'
;MKPWRTEWRIVAPDINLAGSIDFIGKNIDGSFTLYDWKRAKDLRDKLTNQYEKRAKPPIDHLDDCDGAKYFLQLNIYRYILQKYYNIYVSNMVLASFHPNLDSYFHVEVPIWDGEVHTIINDLKGIDNGNSLDTSVASYSSDKISSPLKPPSTSKMNNPF
;
A
#
# COMPACT_ATOMS: atom_id res chain seq x y z
N MET A 1 -7.10 19.49 -0.79
CA MET A 1 -6.03 18.52 -0.53
C MET A 1 -4.67 19.21 -0.68
N LYS A 2 -3.69 18.87 0.15
CA LYS A 2 -2.29 19.33 0.06
C LYS A 2 -1.36 18.13 -0.17
N PRO A 3 -0.36 18.22 -1.06
CA PRO A 3 0.67 17.18 -1.17
C PRO A 3 1.33 16.94 0.20
N TRP A 4 1.57 15.67 0.52
CA TRP A 4 2.18 15.33 1.80
C TRP A 4 3.46 14.49 1.63
N ARG A 5 3.44 13.39 0.86
CA ARG A 5 4.62 12.59 0.51
C ARG A 5 4.49 11.99 -0.88
N THR A 6 5.64 11.72 -1.49
CA THR A 6 5.79 10.96 -2.75
C THR A 6 6.83 9.87 -2.55
N GLU A 7 6.75 8.79 -3.35
CA GLU A 7 7.71 7.68 -3.34
C GLU A 7 8.02 7.19 -1.92
N TRP A 8 6.98 7.06 -1.10
CA TRP A 8 7.14 6.76 0.31
C TRP A 8 7.16 5.26 0.57
N ARG A 9 8.30 4.76 1.05
CA ARG A 9 8.44 3.37 1.48
C ARG A 9 7.81 3.17 2.85
N ILE A 10 6.94 2.18 2.94
CA ILE A 10 6.22 1.78 4.16
C ILE A 10 6.51 0.32 4.48
N VAL A 11 6.50 -0.01 5.77
CA VAL A 11 6.78 -1.37 6.25
C VAL A 11 5.80 -1.80 7.34
N ALA A 12 5.53 -3.08 7.39
CA ALA A 12 4.79 -3.78 8.44
C ALA A 12 5.68 -4.93 8.94
N PRO A 13 6.54 -4.69 9.93
CA PRO A 13 7.63 -5.60 10.30
C PRO A 13 7.15 -6.93 10.89
N ASP A 14 6.02 -6.93 11.62
CA ASP A 14 5.45 -8.13 12.24
C ASP A 14 4.85 -9.15 11.26
N ILE A 15 4.67 -8.75 10.00
CA ILE A 15 4.18 -9.60 8.91
C ILE A 15 5.14 -9.60 7.71
N ASN A 16 6.34 -9.06 7.89
CA ASN A 16 7.40 -8.99 6.89
C ASN A 16 6.91 -8.43 5.53
N LEU A 17 6.09 -7.40 5.57
CA LEU A 17 5.49 -6.77 4.40
C LEU A 17 5.99 -5.34 4.22
N ALA A 18 6.32 -4.97 2.98
CA ALA A 18 6.75 -3.63 2.63
C ALA A 18 6.13 -3.19 1.30
N GLY A 19 6.06 -1.88 1.09
CA GLY A 19 5.58 -1.30 -0.16
C GLY A 19 6.11 0.10 -0.40
N SER A 20 5.83 0.65 -1.58
CA SER A 20 6.11 2.03 -1.95
C SER A 20 4.82 2.70 -2.43
N ILE A 21 4.49 3.81 -1.81
CA ILE A 21 3.33 4.64 -2.16
C ILE A 21 3.81 5.73 -3.12
N ASP A 22 3.20 5.83 -4.29
CA ASP A 22 3.58 6.83 -5.30
C ASP A 22 3.28 8.24 -4.80
N PHE A 23 2.07 8.47 -4.28
CA PHE A 23 1.67 9.77 -3.74
C PHE A 23 0.61 9.63 -2.65
N ILE A 24 0.73 10.47 -1.63
CA ILE A 24 -0.27 10.65 -0.59
C ILE A 24 -0.51 12.14 -0.33
N GLY A 25 -1.76 12.54 -0.35
CA GLY A 25 -2.20 13.90 -0.07
C GLY A 25 -3.01 13.98 1.21
N LYS A 26 -2.83 15.07 1.96
CA LYS A 26 -3.63 15.37 3.15
C LYS A 26 -4.87 16.17 2.78
N ASN A 27 -6.03 15.69 3.18
CA ASN A 27 -7.32 16.34 2.96
C ASN A 27 -7.54 17.50 3.95
N ILE A 28 -8.56 18.32 3.67
CA ILE A 28 -8.90 19.48 4.52
C ILE A 28 -9.39 19.02 5.89
N ASP A 29 -10.07 17.88 5.96
CA ASP A 29 -10.59 17.26 7.19
C ASP A 29 -9.52 16.55 8.03
N GLY A 30 -8.27 16.56 7.55
CA GLY A 30 -7.15 15.91 8.22
C GLY A 30 -6.92 14.45 7.85
N SER A 31 -7.84 13.82 7.13
CA SER A 31 -7.67 12.50 6.54
C SER A 31 -6.68 12.52 5.35
N PHE A 32 -6.42 11.34 4.77
CA PHE A 32 -5.49 11.22 3.66
C PHE A 32 -6.12 10.50 2.48
N THR A 33 -5.65 10.85 1.28
CA THR A 33 -5.96 10.15 0.04
C THR A 33 -4.69 9.55 -0.55
N LEU A 34 -4.71 8.26 -0.87
CA LEU A 34 -3.65 7.57 -1.59
C LEU A 34 -3.88 7.67 -3.10
N TYR A 35 -2.80 7.81 -3.83
CA TYR A 35 -2.79 7.74 -5.29
C TYR A 35 -1.73 6.75 -5.74
N ASP A 36 -2.09 5.92 -6.72
CA ASP A 36 -1.19 5.04 -7.42
C ASP A 36 -1.27 5.34 -8.92
N TRP A 37 -0.12 5.55 -9.55
CA TRP A 37 -0.03 5.95 -10.95
C TRP A 37 0.32 4.76 -11.83
N LYS A 38 -0.48 4.54 -12.87
CA LYS A 38 -0.20 3.51 -13.86
C LYS A 38 0.05 4.13 -15.23
N ARG A 39 1.15 3.75 -15.86
CA ARG A 39 1.41 4.10 -17.27
C ARG A 39 0.74 3.07 -18.18
N ALA A 40 -0.57 3.07 -18.24
CA ALA A 40 -1.35 2.11 -19.02
C ALA A 40 -2.42 2.85 -19.84
N LYS A 41 -2.45 2.63 -21.15
CA LYS A 41 -3.50 3.18 -22.02
C LYS A 41 -4.84 2.47 -21.85
N ASP A 42 -4.80 1.23 -21.39
CA ASP A 42 -5.89 0.26 -21.30
C ASP A 42 -6.32 -0.04 -19.85
N LEU A 43 -6.07 0.90 -18.92
CA LEU A 43 -6.39 0.68 -17.51
C LEU A 43 -7.86 0.30 -17.31
N ARG A 44 -8.78 0.91 -18.06
CA ARG A 44 -10.22 0.60 -17.97
C ARG A 44 -10.49 -0.87 -18.26
N ASP A 45 -9.86 -1.44 -19.28
CA ASP A 45 -10.03 -2.85 -19.67
C ASP A 45 -9.44 -3.79 -18.61
N LYS A 46 -8.35 -3.37 -17.98
CA LYS A 46 -7.68 -4.11 -16.90
C LYS A 46 -8.49 -4.18 -15.60
N LEU A 47 -9.50 -3.32 -15.43
CA LEU A 47 -10.42 -3.39 -14.30
C LEU A 47 -11.47 -4.49 -14.47
N THR A 48 -11.59 -5.09 -15.65
CA THR A 48 -12.54 -6.14 -15.94
C THR A 48 -11.88 -7.52 -15.97
N ASN A 49 -12.60 -8.53 -15.48
CA ASN A 49 -12.14 -9.92 -15.52
C ASN A 49 -12.54 -10.57 -16.85
N GLN A 50 -11.81 -10.27 -17.91
CA GLN A 50 -12.08 -10.76 -19.27
C GLN A 50 -11.97 -12.29 -19.41
N TYR A 51 -11.25 -12.96 -18.49
CA TYR A 51 -10.97 -14.39 -18.55
C TYR A 51 -11.74 -15.19 -17.48
N GLU A 52 -12.65 -14.56 -16.75
CA GLU A 52 -13.43 -15.17 -15.68
C GLU A 52 -12.59 -15.92 -14.62
N LYS A 53 -11.34 -15.50 -14.47
CA LYS A 53 -10.43 -16.09 -13.49
C LYS A 53 -10.75 -15.60 -12.08
N ARG A 54 -10.59 -16.50 -11.10
CA ARG A 54 -10.72 -16.17 -9.68
C ARG A 54 -9.38 -16.17 -8.98
N ALA A 55 -9.27 -15.33 -7.97
CA ALA A 55 -8.11 -15.31 -7.10
C ALA A 55 -7.97 -16.65 -6.35
N LYS A 56 -6.82 -16.85 -5.73
CA LYS A 56 -6.62 -18.04 -4.89
C LYS A 56 -7.16 -17.81 -3.47
N PRO A 57 -7.52 -18.88 -2.73
CA PRO A 57 -7.79 -18.75 -1.31
C PRO A 57 -6.64 -17.99 -0.60
N PRO A 58 -6.95 -17.19 0.42
CA PRO A 58 -8.24 -17.06 1.11
C PRO A 58 -9.19 -15.99 0.52
N ILE A 59 -8.92 -15.46 -0.66
CA ILE A 59 -9.71 -14.40 -1.32
C ILE A 59 -10.26 -14.83 -2.69
N ASP A 60 -10.61 -16.08 -2.83
CA ASP A 60 -11.09 -16.70 -4.08
C ASP A 60 -12.46 -16.19 -4.59
N HIS A 61 -13.17 -15.40 -3.79
CA HIS A 61 -14.34 -14.66 -4.21
C HIS A 61 -14.00 -13.42 -5.09
N LEU A 62 -12.74 -12.94 -5.06
CA LEU A 62 -12.29 -11.85 -5.91
C LEU A 62 -11.92 -12.32 -7.31
N ASP A 63 -11.95 -11.39 -8.24
CA ASP A 63 -11.46 -11.62 -9.60
C ASP A 63 -9.93 -11.64 -9.66
N ASP A 64 -9.33 -12.55 -10.45
CA ASP A 64 -7.90 -12.53 -10.76
C ASP A 64 -7.66 -11.70 -12.03
N CYS A 65 -7.76 -10.39 -11.90
CA CYS A 65 -7.43 -9.42 -12.94
C CYS A 65 -6.48 -8.35 -12.41
N ASP A 66 -5.85 -7.60 -13.31
CA ASP A 66 -4.90 -6.56 -12.92
C ASP A 66 -5.54 -5.49 -12.04
N GLY A 67 -6.80 -5.12 -12.34
CA GLY A 67 -7.53 -4.13 -11.56
C GLY A 67 -7.73 -4.56 -10.10
N ALA A 68 -8.15 -5.81 -9.88
CA ALA A 68 -8.30 -6.35 -8.53
C ALA A 68 -6.96 -6.36 -7.76
N LYS A 69 -5.85 -6.68 -8.44
CA LYS A 69 -4.50 -6.64 -7.85
C LYS A 69 -4.10 -5.22 -7.45
N TYR A 70 -4.39 -4.22 -8.28
CA TYR A 70 -4.12 -2.81 -7.96
C TYR A 70 -4.98 -2.32 -6.78
N PHE A 71 -6.26 -2.70 -6.75
CA PHE A 71 -7.14 -2.37 -5.65
C PHE A 71 -6.67 -3.00 -4.34
N LEU A 72 -6.28 -4.27 -4.38
CA LEU A 72 -5.73 -4.97 -3.22
C LEU A 72 -4.43 -4.33 -2.73
N GLN A 73 -3.53 -3.95 -3.62
CA GLN A 73 -2.29 -3.25 -3.29
C GLN A 73 -2.55 -1.97 -2.48
N LEU A 74 -3.46 -1.11 -2.96
CA LEU A 74 -3.80 0.13 -2.27
C LEU A 74 -4.48 -0.11 -0.93
N ASN A 75 -5.34 -1.12 -0.81
CA ASN A 75 -5.97 -1.52 0.44
C ASN A 75 -4.96 -2.06 1.46
N ILE A 76 -3.95 -2.80 1.03
CA ILE A 76 -2.83 -3.23 1.88
C ILE A 76 -2.03 -2.01 2.35
N TYR A 77 -1.74 -1.05 1.48
CA TYR A 77 -1.04 0.18 1.88
C TYR A 77 -1.86 0.99 2.89
N ARG A 78 -3.18 1.12 2.68
CA ARG A 78 -4.10 1.73 3.62
C ARG A 78 -4.02 1.05 5.00
N TYR A 79 -4.09 -0.28 5.05
CA TYR A 79 -3.96 -1.05 6.29
C TYR A 79 -2.62 -0.76 6.99
N ILE A 80 -1.51 -0.80 6.26
CA ILE A 80 -0.18 -0.51 6.81
C ILE A 80 -0.13 0.90 7.41
N LEU A 81 -0.61 1.90 6.69
CA LEU A 81 -0.61 3.30 7.15
C LEU A 81 -1.46 3.48 8.41
N GLN A 82 -2.64 2.89 8.45
CA GLN A 82 -3.53 3.01 9.60
C GLN A 82 -2.96 2.29 10.83
N LYS A 83 -2.44 1.09 10.66
CA LYS A 83 -1.96 0.26 11.77
C LYS A 83 -0.61 0.69 12.32
N TYR A 84 0.36 0.99 11.46
CA TYR A 84 1.75 1.20 11.88
C TYR A 84 2.18 2.65 11.89
N TYR A 85 1.48 3.53 11.18
CA TYR A 85 1.84 4.94 11.06
C TYR A 85 0.81 5.89 11.66
N ASN A 86 -0.32 5.37 12.17
CA ASN A 86 -1.44 6.16 12.71
C ASN A 86 -1.96 7.22 11.72
N ILE A 87 -2.06 6.85 10.44
CA ILE A 87 -2.51 7.71 9.34
C ILE A 87 -3.83 7.17 8.82
N TYR A 88 -4.90 7.96 9.01
CA TYR A 88 -6.23 7.60 8.53
C TYR A 88 -6.40 7.95 7.05
N VAL A 89 -6.53 6.92 6.22
CA VAL A 89 -6.76 7.04 4.77
C VAL A 89 -8.25 6.88 4.49
N SER A 90 -8.88 7.98 4.05
CA SER A 90 -10.31 7.99 3.71
C SER A 90 -10.57 7.55 2.27
N ASN A 91 -9.66 7.86 1.35
CA ASN A 91 -9.85 7.62 -0.08
C ASN A 91 -8.60 7.04 -0.71
N MET A 92 -8.80 6.24 -1.75
CA MET A 92 -7.75 5.69 -2.59
C MET A 92 -8.12 5.87 -4.06
N VAL A 93 -7.18 6.28 -4.88
CA VAL A 93 -7.38 6.56 -6.30
C VAL A 93 -6.31 5.87 -7.13
N LEU A 94 -6.76 5.11 -8.10
CA LEU A 94 -5.91 4.56 -9.14
C LEU A 94 -6.03 5.45 -10.37
N ALA A 95 -4.93 6.00 -10.87
CA ALA A 95 -4.94 6.89 -12.01
C ALA A 95 -3.98 6.41 -13.11
N SER A 96 -4.41 6.59 -14.36
CA SER A 96 -3.60 6.24 -15.53
C SER A 96 -3.23 7.49 -16.31
N PHE A 97 -1.95 7.58 -16.62
CA PHE A 97 -1.38 8.59 -17.50
C PHE A 97 -0.64 7.89 -18.65
N HIS A 98 -1.05 8.14 -19.88
CA HIS A 98 -0.38 7.57 -21.04
C HIS A 98 -0.33 8.60 -22.18
N PRO A 99 0.81 8.72 -22.93
CA PRO A 99 0.94 9.70 -24.02
C PRO A 99 -0.13 9.61 -25.10
N ASN A 100 -0.71 8.43 -25.29
CA ASN A 100 -1.76 8.17 -26.30
C ASN A 100 -3.18 8.38 -25.76
N LEU A 101 -3.34 8.95 -24.58
CA LEU A 101 -4.64 9.33 -24.03
C LEU A 101 -4.77 10.86 -24.10
N ASP A 102 -5.92 11.34 -24.53
CA ASP A 102 -6.23 12.79 -24.59
C ASP A 102 -6.34 13.40 -23.18
N SER A 103 -6.67 12.57 -22.19
CA SER A 103 -6.76 12.95 -20.78
C SER A 103 -6.40 11.77 -19.88
N TYR A 104 -6.10 12.05 -18.61
CA TYR A 104 -5.91 10.99 -17.62
C TYR A 104 -7.24 10.28 -17.31
N PHE A 105 -7.14 8.99 -17.02
CA PHE A 105 -8.25 8.20 -16.50
C PHE A 105 -8.00 7.90 -15.02
N HIS A 106 -9.03 7.99 -14.19
CA HIS A 106 -8.92 7.61 -12.78
C HIS A 106 -10.16 6.86 -12.31
N VAL A 107 -10.00 6.09 -11.25
CA VAL A 107 -11.06 5.36 -10.56
C VAL A 107 -10.82 5.40 -9.06
N GLU A 108 -11.89 5.57 -8.30
CA GLU A 108 -11.86 5.39 -6.86
C GLU A 108 -11.78 3.90 -6.53
N VAL A 109 -10.89 3.57 -5.62
CA VAL A 109 -10.67 2.19 -5.20
C VAL A 109 -11.57 1.86 -4.03
N PRO A 110 -12.38 0.80 -4.12
CA PRO A 110 -13.25 0.38 -3.02
C PRO A 110 -12.43 -0.03 -1.80
N ILE A 111 -13.01 0.13 -0.62
CA ILE A 111 -12.39 -0.29 0.63
C ILE A 111 -12.65 -1.78 0.84
N TRP A 112 -11.57 -2.55 0.96
CA TRP A 112 -11.56 -4.01 1.13
C TRP A 112 -10.93 -4.42 2.47
N ASP A 113 -11.48 -3.92 3.57
CA ASP A 113 -10.95 -4.22 4.90
C ASP A 113 -11.04 -5.71 5.25
N GLY A 114 -12.14 -6.35 4.88
CA GLY A 114 -12.36 -7.79 5.10
C GLY A 114 -11.33 -8.65 4.40
N GLU A 115 -11.09 -8.40 3.12
CA GLU A 115 -10.14 -9.11 2.28
C GLU A 115 -8.71 -8.94 2.79
N VAL A 116 -8.34 -7.71 3.15
CA VAL A 116 -7.01 -7.43 3.72
C VAL A 116 -6.82 -8.15 5.04
N HIS A 117 -7.80 -8.11 5.96
CA HIS A 117 -7.69 -8.83 7.23
C HIS A 117 -7.57 -10.34 7.02
N THR A 118 -8.31 -10.90 6.06
CA THR A 118 -8.24 -12.32 5.72
C THR A 118 -6.83 -12.70 5.25
N ILE A 119 -6.24 -11.93 4.34
CA ILE A 119 -4.86 -12.15 3.87
C ILE A 119 -3.84 -12.03 5.01
N ILE A 120 -3.96 -10.99 5.84
CA ILE A 120 -3.03 -10.78 6.94
C ILE A 120 -3.10 -11.90 7.98
N ASN A 121 -4.28 -12.43 8.24
CA ASN A 121 -4.45 -13.57 9.15
C ASN A 121 -3.87 -14.85 8.55
N ASP A 122 -4.02 -15.07 7.24
CA ASP A 122 -3.43 -16.20 6.54
C ASP A 122 -1.90 -16.14 6.58
N LEU A 123 -1.29 -14.99 6.30
CA LEU A 123 0.15 -14.77 6.43
C LEU A 123 0.66 -15.07 7.84
N LYS A 124 -0.04 -14.64 8.87
CA LYS A 124 0.31 -14.93 10.28
C LYS A 124 0.15 -16.41 10.62
N GLY A 125 -0.81 -17.09 10.04
CA GLY A 125 -1.03 -18.52 10.21
C GLY A 125 0.13 -19.34 9.60
N ILE A 126 0.66 -18.93 8.48
CA ILE A 126 1.82 -19.58 7.84
C ILE A 126 3.06 -19.43 8.71
N ASP A 127 3.32 -18.23 9.24
CA ASP A 127 4.47 -17.98 10.13
C ASP A 127 4.41 -18.82 11.41
N ASN A 128 3.23 -19.04 11.97
CA ASN A 128 3.05 -19.88 13.15
C ASN A 128 3.13 -21.40 12.86
N GLY A 129 2.95 -21.81 11.60
CA GLY A 129 3.04 -23.23 11.19
C GLY A 129 4.46 -23.68 10.81
N ASN A 130 5.37 -22.79 10.51
CA ASN A 130 6.75 -23.07 10.11
C ASN A 130 7.77 -23.01 11.25
N SER A 131 7.35 -22.97 12.51
CA SER A 131 8.27 -23.05 13.67
C SER A 131 8.60 -24.49 14.06
N LEU A 132 8.83 -25.38 13.12
CA LEU A 132 9.45 -26.67 13.35
C LEU A 132 10.69 -26.76 12.47
N ASP A 133 11.84 -26.68 13.16
CA ASP A 133 13.18 -27.06 12.71
C ASP A 133 13.99 -26.00 11.95
N THR A 134 14.65 -25.14 12.73
CA THR A 134 16.03 -24.76 12.46
C THR A 134 16.73 -24.37 13.76
N SER A 135 17.38 -25.36 14.36
CA SER A 135 18.60 -25.09 15.10
C SER A 135 19.58 -24.36 14.18
N VAL A 136 20.01 -23.19 14.51
CA VAL A 136 21.37 -22.62 14.43
C VAL A 136 21.31 -21.11 14.28
N ALA A 137 22.13 -20.51 15.13
CA ALA A 137 22.65 -19.16 15.13
C ALA A 137 21.93 -18.14 16.02
N SER A 138 22.36 -18.17 17.26
CA SER A 138 22.37 -17.04 18.17
C SER A 138 23.07 -15.84 17.53
N TYR A 139 22.32 -14.82 17.18
CA TYR A 139 22.86 -13.46 17.06
C TYR A 139 22.36 -12.64 18.23
N SER A 140 23.32 -12.23 19.05
CA SER A 140 23.13 -11.42 20.24
C SER A 140 22.39 -10.12 19.90
N SER A 141 21.25 -9.95 20.55
CA SER A 141 20.53 -8.70 20.66
C SER A 141 21.28 -7.76 21.61
N ASP A 142 22.10 -6.88 21.05
CA ASP A 142 22.55 -5.68 21.76
C ASP A 142 22.52 -4.48 20.82
N LYS A 143 21.78 -3.47 21.26
CA LYS A 143 21.73 -2.09 20.77
C LYS A 143 20.85 -1.78 19.57
N ILE A 144 19.56 -1.58 19.81
CA ILE A 144 18.86 -0.46 19.20
C ILE A 144 18.05 0.25 20.29
N SER A 145 18.68 1.22 20.91
CA SER A 145 18.04 2.25 21.73
C SER A 145 17.78 3.48 20.85
N SER A 146 16.60 4.04 20.98
CA SER A 146 16.14 5.38 20.58
C SER A 146 15.33 5.46 19.30
N PRO A 147 14.12 6.06 19.37
CA PRO A 147 13.33 6.40 18.18
C PRO A 147 14.00 7.54 17.42
N LEU A 148 14.10 7.38 16.11
CA LEU A 148 14.59 8.40 15.19
C LEU A 148 13.72 9.66 15.27
N LYS A 149 14.29 10.76 15.77
CA LYS A 149 13.73 12.09 15.67
C LYS A 149 13.50 12.46 14.20
N PRO A 150 12.40 13.14 13.87
CA PRO A 150 12.20 13.67 12.52
C PRO A 150 13.30 14.71 12.21
N PRO A 151 13.77 14.79 10.95
CA PRO A 151 14.79 15.76 10.58
C PRO A 151 14.27 17.19 10.79
N SER A 152 15.07 18.00 11.46
CA SER A 152 14.84 19.41 11.67
C SER A 152 14.77 20.15 10.33
N THR A 153 13.75 20.95 10.14
CA THR A 153 13.62 21.88 9.01
C THR A 153 14.74 22.92 9.09
N SER A 154 15.78 22.76 8.29
CA SER A 154 16.72 23.83 8.01
C SER A 154 16.02 24.88 7.15
N LYS A 155 15.95 26.11 7.63
CA LYS A 155 15.51 27.29 6.91
C LYS A 155 16.37 27.42 5.66
N MET A 156 15.76 27.22 4.48
CA MET A 156 16.38 27.69 3.23
C MET A 156 16.18 29.20 3.17
N ASN A 157 17.25 29.95 3.31
CA ASN A 157 17.34 31.34 2.91
C ASN A 157 17.19 31.41 1.39
N ASN A 158 16.17 32.10 0.96
CA ASN A 158 15.92 32.40 -0.45
C ASN A 158 16.62 33.73 -0.79
N PRO A 159 17.56 33.77 -1.73
CA PRO A 159 17.97 35.00 -2.37
C PRO A 159 17.34 35.04 -3.77
N PHE A 160 16.45 35.95 -3.94
CA PHE A 160 15.80 36.64 -5.06
C PHE A 160 14.29 36.67 -4.97
#